data_bc7722f84b4fc06728230bcacd6455af
#
_entry.id   bc7722f84b4fc06728230bcacd6455af
#
_cell.length_a   1.000
_cell.length_b   1.000
_cell.length_c   1.000
_cell.angle_alpha   90.00
_cell.angle_beta   90.00
_cell.angle_gamma   90.00
#
_symmetry.space_group_name_H-M   'P 1'
#
loop_
_entity.id
_entity.type
_entity.pdbx_description
1 polymer ?
#
loop_
_entity_poly.entity_id
_entity_poly.type
_entity_poly.pdbx_seq_one_letter_code
_entity_poly.pdbx_strand_id
1 'polypeptide(L)'
;MVVNPRQVRDFAKATGRLAKTDRLDAEVIAHFAEAVRPEPRALPSADAQALGELVTRRQQLIEMRTAEGNRRRLATGRLRQQLDEHLAWLDRQLDDLDKELDDMLRNSPIWREQADVLRSAKGVGPILTATLLSALPELGQLNHKEIAALVGVAPFNRDSGMWQGKRQIWGGRGPVRAVLYMATLSAVRTNPAVRSFYQRLINAGKLHKVALVASMHKLLTILNAMTRDGRHWQPAEITP
;
A
#
# COMPACT_ATOMS: atom_id res chain seq x y z
N MET A 1 1.99 -14.58 -17.72
CA MET A 1 1.65 -14.80 -16.29
C MET A 1 2.63 -14.03 -15.44
N VAL A 2 2.15 -13.27 -14.45
CA VAL A 2 3.01 -12.48 -13.54
C VAL A 2 3.01 -13.17 -12.18
N VAL A 3 4.19 -13.51 -11.68
CA VAL A 3 4.40 -14.12 -10.35
C VAL A 3 5.33 -13.27 -9.51
N ASN A 4 5.31 -13.48 -8.20
CA ASN A 4 6.22 -12.77 -7.30
C ASN A 4 7.66 -13.31 -7.48
N PRO A 5 8.62 -12.49 -7.91
CA PRO A 5 10.01 -12.94 -8.14
C PRO A 5 10.66 -13.58 -6.92
N ARG A 6 10.23 -13.18 -5.71
CA ARG A 6 10.73 -13.76 -4.47
C ARG A 6 10.31 -15.21 -4.29
N GLN A 7 9.06 -15.56 -4.65
CA GLN A 7 8.60 -16.95 -4.58
C GLN A 7 9.42 -17.86 -5.48
N VAL A 8 9.71 -17.40 -6.70
CA VAL A 8 10.58 -18.14 -7.64
C VAL A 8 11.99 -18.30 -7.06
N ARG A 9 12.54 -17.23 -6.46
CA ARG A 9 13.87 -17.28 -5.84
C ARG A 9 13.94 -18.20 -4.61
N ASP A 10 12.92 -18.15 -3.77
CA ASP A 10 12.85 -19.03 -2.58
C ASP A 10 12.64 -20.50 -2.99
N PHE A 11 11.89 -20.76 -4.06
CA PHE A 11 11.75 -22.08 -4.68
C PHE A 11 13.08 -22.58 -5.24
N ALA A 12 13.84 -21.75 -5.95
CA ALA A 12 15.18 -22.08 -6.43
C ALA A 12 16.10 -22.53 -5.29
N LYS A 13 16.10 -21.78 -4.18
CA LYS A 13 16.88 -22.14 -2.99
C LYS A 13 16.42 -23.46 -2.37
N ALA A 14 15.10 -23.66 -2.25
CA ALA A 14 14.52 -24.87 -1.69
C ALA A 14 14.85 -26.12 -2.53
N THR A 15 15.02 -25.96 -3.86
CA THR A 15 15.41 -27.02 -4.79
C THR A 15 16.94 -27.12 -4.98
N GLY A 16 17.76 -26.43 -4.14
CA GLY A 16 19.21 -26.49 -4.17
C GLY A 16 19.88 -25.70 -5.30
N ARG A 17 19.14 -24.90 -6.06
CA ARG A 17 19.67 -24.09 -7.17
C ARG A 17 20.05 -22.71 -6.67
N LEU A 18 21.31 -22.55 -6.26
CA LEU A 18 21.84 -21.32 -5.66
C LEU A 18 22.48 -20.35 -6.68
N ALA A 19 23.03 -20.90 -7.76
CA ALA A 19 23.63 -20.10 -8.82
C ALA A 19 22.58 -19.30 -9.60
N LYS A 20 22.99 -18.17 -10.17
CA LYS A 20 22.16 -17.29 -10.97
C LYS A 20 22.79 -17.07 -12.34
N THR A 21 22.16 -17.66 -13.36
CA THR A 21 22.45 -17.40 -14.77
C THR A 21 21.10 -17.41 -15.51
N ASP A 22 21.00 -16.74 -16.66
CA ASP A 22 19.75 -16.65 -17.43
C ASP A 22 19.19 -18.03 -17.79
N ARG A 23 20.06 -18.99 -18.10
CA ARG A 23 19.66 -20.37 -18.39
C ARG A 23 19.06 -21.06 -17.15
N LEU A 24 19.72 -20.96 -16.01
CA LEU A 24 19.23 -21.54 -14.76
C LEU A 24 17.95 -20.84 -14.27
N ASP A 25 17.86 -19.53 -14.45
CA ASP A 25 16.64 -18.78 -14.12
C ASP A 25 15.45 -19.25 -14.99
N ALA A 26 15.64 -19.49 -16.30
CA ALA A 26 14.61 -20.05 -17.17
C ALA A 26 14.15 -21.45 -16.74
N GLU A 27 15.09 -22.35 -16.39
CA GLU A 27 14.79 -23.68 -15.89
C GLU A 27 14.04 -23.65 -14.54
N VAL A 28 14.45 -22.74 -13.64
CA VAL A 28 13.79 -22.54 -12.34
C VAL A 28 12.37 -22.03 -12.52
N ILE A 29 12.16 -21.05 -13.43
CA ILE A 29 10.83 -20.50 -13.72
C ILE A 29 9.91 -21.59 -14.31
N ALA A 30 10.40 -22.41 -15.23
CA ALA A 30 9.63 -23.52 -15.79
C ALA A 30 9.25 -24.55 -14.71
N HIS A 31 10.20 -24.98 -13.90
CA HIS A 31 9.96 -25.92 -12.79
C HIS A 31 9.00 -25.34 -11.73
N PHE A 32 9.15 -24.06 -11.39
CA PHE A 32 8.23 -23.35 -10.50
C PHE A 32 6.81 -23.31 -11.07
N ALA A 33 6.66 -23.00 -12.35
CA ALA A 33 5.37 -22.94 -13.01
C ALA A 33 4.67 -24.30 -13.04
N GLU A 34 5.42 -25.37 -13.26
CA GLU A 34 4.91 -26.76 -13.26
C GLU A 34 4.50 -27.22 -11.85
N ALA A 35 5.34 -26.97 -10.85
CA ALA A 35 5.15 -27.44 -9.48
C ALA A 35 4.07 -26.64 -8.74
N VAL A 36 4.06 -25.32 -8.87
CA VAL A 36 3.18 -24.41 -8.11
C VAL A 36 1.88 -24.13 -8.84
N ARG A 37 1.87 -24.21 -10.19
CA ARG A 37 0.72 -23.93 -11.07
C ARG A 37 -0.01 -22.63 -10.67
N PRO A 38 0.71 -21.51 -10.59
CA PRO A 38 0.11 -20.25 -10.13
C PRO A 38 -0.99 -19.81 -11.09
N GLU A 39 -2.08 -19.30 -10.52
CA GLU A 39 -3.20 -18.79 -11.32
C GLU A 39 -2.76 -17.60 -12.18
N PRO A 40 -3.13 -17.58 -13.48
CA PRO A 40 -2.85 -16.43 -14.35
C PRO A 40 -3.56 -15.19 -13.83
N ARG A 41 -2.82 -14.09 -13.65
CA ARG A 41 -3.42 -12.78 -13.37
C ARG A 41 -3.61 -12.03 -14.67
N ALA A 42 -4.74 -11.35 -14.80
CA ALA A 42 -4.97 -10.42 -15.90
C ALA A 42 -3.89 -9.32 -15.90
N LEU A 43 -3.41 -8.97 -17.08
CA LEU A 43 -2.53 -7.82 -17.22
C LEU A 43 -3.34 -6.54 -16.95
N PRO A 44 -2.74 -5.54 -16.27
CA PRO A 44 -3.39 -4.25 -16.08
C PRO A 44 -3.73 -3.62 -17.45
N SER A 45 -4.85 -2.92 -17.53
CA SER A 45 -5.18 -2.10 -18.71
C SER A 45 -4.13 -0.99 -18.91
N ALA A 46 -4.06 -0.43 -20.12
CA ALA A 46 -3.14 0.68 -20.41
C ALA A 46 -3.35 1.86 -19.44
N ASP A 47 -4.62 2.18 -19.12
CA ASP A 47 -4.94 3.23 -18.17
C ASP A 47 -4.47 2.89 -16.74
N ALA A 48 -4.64 1.63 -16.31
CA ALA A 48 -4.14 1.18 -15.00
C ALA A 48 -2.62 1.21 -14.91
N GLN A 49 -1.93 0.94 -16.02
CA GLN A 49 -0.47 1.08 -16.10
C GLN A 49 -0.06 2.55 -15.99
N ALA A 50 -0.67 3.44 -16.76
CA ALA A 50 -0.40 4.88 -16.71
C ALA A 50 -0.64 5.45 -15.30
N LEU A 51 -1.75 5.10 -14.65
CA LEU A 51 -2.01 5.50 -13.27
C LEU A 51 -0.93 4.95 -12.31
N GLY A 52 -0.51 3.71 -12.51
CA GLY A 52 0.56 3.06 -11.72
C GLY A 52 1.92 3.73 -11.90
N GLU A 53 2.24 4.20 -13.11
CA GLU A 53 3.46 4.96 -13.41
C GLU A 53 3.49 6.30 -12.69
N LEU A 54 2.38 7.06 -12.69
CA LEU A 54 2.27 8.31 -11.95
C LEU A 54 2.40 8.09 -10.44
N VAL A 55 1.73 7.07 -9.88
CA VAL A 55 1.88 6.71 -8.46
C VAL A 55 3.33 6.33 -8.12
N THR A 56 4.00 5.59 -9.00
CA THR A 56 5.41 5.22 -8.84
C THR A 56 6.31 6.45 -8.89
N ARG A 57 6.07 7.34 -9.87
CA ARG A 57 6.81 8.61 -9.99
C ARG A 57 6.66 9.48 -8.74
N ARG A 58 5.45 9.59 -8.23
CA ARG A 58 5.18 10.29 -6.98
C ARG A 58 6.01 9.75 -5.81
N GLN A 59 6.06 8.43 -5.66
CA GLN A 59 6.86 7.81 -4.61
C GLN A 59 8.35 8.14 -4.75
N GLN A 60 8.89 8.12 -5.97
CA GLN A 60 10.29 8.52 -6.24
C GLN A 60 10.55 9.97 -5.83
N LEU A 61 9.66 10.90 -6.16
CA LEU A 61 9.79 12.31 -5.77
C LEU A 61 9.77 12.49 -4.24
N ILE A 62 8.92 11.75 -3.52
CA ILE A 62 8.89 11.74 -2.05
C ILE A 62 10.22 11.23 -1.46
N GLU A 63 10.79 10.18 -2.04
CA GLU A 63 12.08 9.63 -1.60
C GLU A 63 13.22 10.64 -1.83
N MET A 64 13.27 11.30 -3.00
CA MET A 64 14.22 12.38 -3.29
C MET A 64 14.05 13.54 -2.30
N ARG A 65 12.82 14.01 -2.08
CA ARG A 65 12.50 15.08 -1.15
C ARG A 65 12.95 14.74 0.29
N THR A 66 12.70 13.51 0.72
CA THR A 66 13.11 13.04 2.04
C THR A 66 14.63 13.02 2.18
N ALA A 67 15.34 12.54 1.15
CA ALA A 67 16.79 12.51 1.13
C ALA A 67 17.39 13.93 1.19
N GLU A 68 16.86 14.87 0.38
CA GLU A 68 17.29 16.27 0.40
C GLU A 68 16.95 16.95 1.74
N GLY A 69 15.77 16.70 2.30
CA GLY A 69 15.38 17.20 3.61
C GLY A 69 16.32 16.75 4.74
N ASN A 70 16.81 15.50 4.68
CA ASN A 70 17.81 15.01 5.63
C ASN A 70 19.17 15.69 5.44
N ARG A 71 19.63 15.89 4.18
CA ARG A 71 20.88 16.63 3.90
C ARG A 71 20.81 18.08 4.36
N ARG A 72 19.67 18.75 4.14
CA ARG A 72 19.43 20.13 4.54
C ARG A 72 19.63 20.37 6.03
N ARG A 73 19.31 19.39 6.89
CA ARG A 73 19.49 19.54 8.35
C ARG A 73 20.94 19.75 8.77
N LEU A 74 21.88 19.22 7.99
CA LEU A 74 23.31 19.30 8.27
C LEU A 74 24.02 20.38 7.43
N ALA A 75 23.32 20.94 6.43
CA ALA A 75 23.89 21.90 5.49
C ALA A 75 23.85 23.33 6.03
N THR A 76 24.85 24.11 5.68
CA THR A 76 24.98 25.56 6.01
C THR A 76 25.35 26.37 4.76
N GLY A 77 25.17 27.69 4.84
CA GLY A 77 25.60 28.63 3.79
C GLY A 77 24.98 28.32 2.42
N ARG A 78 25.82 28.38 1.38
CA ARG A 78 25.40 28.19 -0.03
C ARG A 78 24.78 26.81 -0.30
N LEU A 79 25.32 25.76 0.35
CA LEU A 79 24.78 24.39 0.15
C LEU A 79 23.33 24.31 0.66
N ARG A 80 23.04 24.93 1.81
CA ARG A 80 21.67 24.96 2.35
C ARG A 80 20.70 25.66 1.40
N GLN A 81 21.12 26.80 0.82
CA GLN A 81 20.30 27.51 -0.16
C GLN A 81 19.98 26.65 -1.39
N GLN A 82 20.98 25.95 -1.96
CA GLN A 82 20.78 25.05 -3.09
C GLN A 82 19.79 23.90 -2.76
N LEU A 83 19.90 23.35 -1.54
CA LEU A 83 18.97 22.30 -1.09
C LEU A 83 17.55 22.84 -0.89
N ASP A 84 17.40 24.09 -0.40
CA ASP A 84 16.09 24.73 -0.27
C ASP A 84 15.43 24.97 -1.64
N GLU A 85 16.19 25.42 -2.63
CA GLU A 85 15.72 25.60 -4.01
C GLU A 85 15.28 24.26 -4.65
N HIS A 86 16.07 23.20 -4.45
CA HIS A 86 15.74 21.86 -4.95
C HIS A 86 14.50 21.28 -4.23
N LEU A 87 14.39 21.44 -2.91
CA LEU A 87 13.20 21.03 -2.16
C LEU A 87 11.95 21.75 -2.66
N ALA A 88 12.04 23.08 -2.89
CA ALA A 88 10.92 23.84 -3.43
C ALA A 88 10.52 23.38 -4.86
N TRP A 89 11.46 22.95 -5.67
CA TRP A 89 11.19 22.36 -6.97
C TRP A 89 10.49 21.00 -6.84
N LEU A 90 10.98 20.12 -5.96
CA LEU A 90 10.37 18.81 -5.68
C LEU A 90 8.94 18.95 -5.15
N ASP A 91 8.69 19.95 -4.29
CA ASP A 91 7.35 20.23 -3.76
C ASP A 91 6.39 20.63 -4.91
N ARG A 92 6.81 21.52 -5.82
CA ARG A 92 5.99 21.87 -7.01
C ARG A 92 5.69 20.66 -7.89
N GLN A 93 6.70 19.80 -8.14
CA GLN A 93 6.51 18.58 -8.94
C GLN A 93 5.52 17.60 -8.29
N LEU A 94 5.53 17.50 -6.97
CA LEU A 94 4.56 16.70 -6.21
C LEU A 94 3.15 17.28 -6.30
N ASP A 95 2.99 18.60 -6.17
CA ASP A 95 1.70 19.28 -6.26
C ASP A 95 1.07 19.13 -7.66
N ASP A 96 1.88 19.23 -8.72
CA ASP A 96 1.42 19.08 -10.11
C ASP A 96 1.01 17.62 -10.38
N LEU A 97 1.81 16.66 -9.92
CA LEU A 97 1.51 15.24 -10.05
C LEU A 97 0.26 14.83 -9.25
N ASP A 98 0.05 15.43 -8.07
CA ASP A 98 -1.13 15.17 -7.25
C ASP A 98 -2.42 15.68 -7.92
N LYS A 99 -2.35 16.81 -8.64
CA LYS A 99 -3.45 17.31 -9.47
C LYS A 99 -3.72 16.38 -10.66
N GLU A 100 -2.68 15.98 -11.38
CA GLU A 100 -2.79 15.06 -12.51
C GLU A 100 -3.45 13.72 -12.11
N LEU A 101 -3.03 13.15 -10.97
CA LEU A 101 -3.65 11.94 -10.40
C LEU A 101 -5.14 12.15 -10.06
N ASP A 102 -5.48 13.29 -9.46
CA ASP A 102 -6.89 13.59 -9.12
C ASP A 102 -7.73 13.79 -10.37
N ASP A 103 -7.22 14.50 -11.38
CA ASP A 103 -7.91 14.74 -12.66
C ASP A 103 -8.09 13.43 -13.44
N MET A 104 -7.07 12.57 -13.47
CA MET A 104 -7.15 11.26 -14.12
C MET A 104 -8.25 10.39 -13.49
N LEU A 105 -8.37 10.39 -12.16
CA LEU A 105 -9.42 9.65 -11.46
C LEU A 105 -10.82 10.21 -11.74
N ARG A 106 -10.97 11.54 -11.74
CA ARG A 106 -12.26 12.20 -11.96
C ARG A 106 -12.78 12.06 -13.38
N ASN A 107 -11.87 12.11 -14.35
CA ASN A 107 -12.23 12.08 -15.78
C ASN A 107 -12.32 10.65 -16.33
N SER A 108 -11.88 9.65 -15.58
CA SER A 108 -11.93 8.26 -16.03
C SER A 108 -13.36 7.69 -15.93
N PRO A 109 -13.93 7.18 -17.04
CA PRO A 109 -15.22 6.51 -16.99
C PRO A 109 -15.19 5.21 -16.20
N ILE A 110 -13.99 4.61 -16.04
CA ILE A 110 -13.81 3.32 -15.38
C ILE A 110 -13.66 3.48 -13.86
N TRP A 111 -12.94 4.54 -13.42
CA TRP A 111 -12.55 4.66 -12.01
C TRP A 111 -13.33 5.70 -11.23
N ARG A 112 -14.02 6.61 -11.90
CA ARG A 112 -14.75 7.72 -11.24
C ARG A 112 -15.68 7.20 -10.14
N GLU A 113 -16.51 6.22 -10.47
CA GLU A 113 -17.46 5.66 -9.51
C GLU A 113 -16.76 4.98 -8.33
N GLN A 114 -15.73 4.14 -8.60
CA GLN A 114 -14.96 3.50 -7.55
C GLN A 114 -14.16 4.51 -6.71
N ALA A 115 -13.63 5.55 -7.34
CA ALA A 115 -12.93 6.62 -6.65
C ALA A 115 -13.87 7.40 -5.73
N ASP A 116 -15.09 7.70 -6.17
CA ASP A 116 -16.11 8.38 -5.37
C ASP A 116 -16.53 7.53 -4.16
N VAL A 117 -16.72 6.22 -4.36
CA VAL A 117 -16.98 5.28 -3.26
C VAL A 117 -15.85 5.31 -2.24
N LEU A 118 -14.60 5.13 -2.65
CA LEU A 118 -13.45 5.11 -1.75
C LEU A 118 -13.26 6.44 -1.01
N ARG A 119 -13.38 7.56 -1.71
CA ARG A 119 -13.18 8.92 -1.16
C ARG A 119 -14.30 9.36 -0.23
N SER A 120 -15.44 8.72 -0.27
CA SER A 120 -16.51 8.97 0.70
C SER A 120 -16.09 8.65 2.14
N ALA A 121 -15.12 7.76 2.33
CA ALA A 121 -14.57 7.45 3.65
C ALA A 121 -13.62 8.55 4.13
N LYS A 122 -13.96 9.21 5.24
CA LYS A 122 -13.14 10.28 5.83
C LYS A 122 -11.71 9.79 6.11
N GLY A 123 -10.72 10.54 5.63
CA GLY A 123 -9.30 10.19 5.72
C GLY A 123 -8.74 9.47 4.50
N VAL A 124 -9.59 9.17 3.50
CA VAL A 124 -9.18 8.62 2.21
C VAL A 124 -9.10 9.76 1.20
N GLY A 125 -7.88 10.07 0.78
CA GLY A 125 -7.61 11.10 -0.23
C GLY A 125 -7.32 10.52 -1.62
N PRO A 126 -7.08 11.40 -2.62
CA PRO A 126 -6.82 10.99 -4.00
C PRO A 126 -5.64 10.03 -4.13
N ILE A 127 -4.59 10.23 -3.36
CA ILE A 127 -3.36 9.42 -3.42
C ILE A 127 -3.59 7.97 -2.98
N LEU A 128 -4.31 7.76 -1.85
CA LEU A 128 -4.66 6.39 -1.46
C LEU A 128 -5.60 5.76 -2.49
N THR A 129 -6.57 6.51 -2.99
CA THR A 129 -7.50 6.05 -4.03
C THR A 129 -6.76 5.61 -5.29
N ALA A 130 -5.88 6.47 -5.85
CA ALA A 130 -5.06 6.14 -7.01
C ALA A 130 -4.19 4.89 -6.78
N THR A 131 -3.56 4.81 -5.60
CA THR A 131 -2.72 3.67 -5.23
C THR A 131 -3.51 2.37 -5.12
N LEU A 132 -4.71 2.41 -4.55
CA LEU A 132 -5.57 1.22 -4.44
C LEU A 132 -6.04 0.76 -5.82
N LEU A 133 -6.52 1.67 -6.67
CA LEU A 133 -7.04 1.34 -7.99
C LEU A 133 -5.96 0.84 -8.95
N SER A 134 -4.74 1.39 -8.89
CA SER A 134 -3.64 0.96 -9.76
C SER A 134 -2.90 -0.27 -9.24
N ALA A 135 -2.64 -0.34 -7.93
CA ALA A 135 -1.75 -1.35 -7.35
C ALA A 135 -2.47 -2.46 -6.56
N LEU A 136 -3.80 -2.43 -6.44
CA LEU A 136 -4.58 -3.43 -5.71
C LEU A 136 -5.88 -3.79 -6.48
N PRO A 137 -5.78 -4.33 -7.71
CA PRO A 137 -6.95 -4.70 -8.52
C PRO A 137 -7.85 -5.74 -7.85
N GLU A 138 -7.35 -6.47 -6.86
CA GLU A 138 -8.11 -7.44 -6.08
C GLU A 138 -9.01 -6.81 -5.00
N LEU A 139 -8.99 -5.47 -4.86
CA LEU A 139 -9.84 -4.76 -3.92
C LEU A 139 -11.33 -5.00 -4.26
N GLY A 140 -12.09 -5.38 -3.26
CA GLY A 140 -13.50 -5.77 -3.42
C GLY A 140 -13.73 -7.22 -3.82
N GLN A 141 -12.69 -7.96 -4.23
CA GLN A 141 -12.81 -9.35 -4.69
C GLN A 141 -12.38 -10.37 -3.62
N LEU A 142 -11.40 -10.02 -2.80
CA LEU A 142 -10.85 -10.89 -1.78
C LEU A 142 -11.59 -10.73 -0.44
N ASN A 143 -11.51 -11.76 0.40
CA ASN A 143 -11.99 -11.65 1.77
C ASN A 143 -11.05 -10.78 2.63
N HIS A 144 -11.50 -10.43 3.85
CA HIS A 144 -10.76 -9.53 4.74
C HIS A 144 -9.38 -10.06 5.19
N LYS A 145 -9.19 -11.38 5.27
CA LYS A 145 -7.91 -12.00 5.64
C LYS A 145 -6.94 -11.98 4.47
N GLU A 146 -7.43 -12.34 3.29
CA GLU A 146 -6.65 -12.39 2.05
C GLU A 146 -6.13 -10.99 1.66
N ILE A 147 -7.02 -9.99 1.64
CA ILE A 147 -6.63 -8.63 1.28
C ILE A 147 -5.63 -8.03 2.29
N ALA A 148 -5.77 -8.34 3.59
CA ALA A 148 -4.85 -7.91 4.62
C ALA A 148 -3.47 -8.58 4.48
N ALA A 149 -3.44 -9.87 4.15
CA ALA A 149 -2.21 -10.61 3.88
C ALA A 149 -1.52 -10.09 2.61
N LEU A 150 -2.30 -9.82 1.53
CA LEU A 150 -1.79 -9.30 0.26
C LEU A 150 -1.13 -7.92 0.41
N VAL A 151 -1.71 -7.03 1.21
CA VAL A 151 -1.13 -5.71 1.52
C VAL A 151 0.00 -5.81 2.56
N GLY A 152 0.03 -6.89 3.35
CA GLY A 152 1.04 -7.09 4.39
C GLY A 152 0.72 -6.33 5.68
N VAL A 153 -0.56 -6.20 6.02
CA VAL A 153 -1.04 -5.63 7.30
C VAL A 153 -1.63 -6.68 8.24
N ALA A 154 -1.72 -7.94 7.79
CA ALA A 154 -2.04 -9.07 8.65
C ALA A 154 -0.82 -9.47 9.50
N PRO A 155 -0.95 -9.64 10.82
CA PRO A 155 0.13 -10.09 11.66
C PRO A 155 0.41 -11.58 11.44
N PHE A 156 1.66 -11.94 11.21
CA PHE A 156 2.11 -13.34 11.14
C PHE A 156 2.46 -13.87 12.52
N ASN A 157 2.02 -15.08 12.79
CA ASN A 157 2.44 -15.83 13.97
C ASN A 157 3.92 -16.28 13.77
N ARG A 158 4.68 -16.27 14.87
CA ARG A 158 6.04 -16.81 14.94
C ARG A 158 6.12 -17.71 16.16
N ASP A 159 5.22 -18.69 16.20
CA ASP A 159 5.12 -19.62 17.28
C ASP A 159 5.89 -20.91 16.92
N SER A 160 6.71 -21.42 17.80
CA SER A 160 7.42 -22.70 17.63
C SER A 160 7.44 -23.46 18.97
N GLY A 161 6.80 -24.63 19.00
CA GLY A 161 6.67 -25.42 20.20
C GLY A 161 6.00 -24.64 21.34
N MET A 162 6.67 -24.55 22.49
CA MET A 162 6.16 -23.77 23.64
C MET A 162 6.46 -22.28 23.58
N TRP A 163 7.23 -21.81 22.59
CA TRP A 163 7.59 -20.40 22.46
C TRP A 163 6.56 -19.65 21.60
N GLN A 164 5.97 -18.61 22.18
CA GLN A 164 5.07 -17.68 21.46
C GLN A 164 5.83 -16.39 21.12
N GLY A 165 6.13 -16.22 19.85
CA GLY A 165 6.83 -15.05 19.34
C GLY A 165 5.95 -13.80 19.21
N LYS A 166 6.57 -12.62 19.18
CA LYS A 166 5.85 -11.38 18.89
C LYS A 166 5.33 -11.42 17.45
N ARG A 167 4.02 -11.22 17.30
CA ARG A 167 3.38 -11.09 15.99
C ARG A 167 3.87 -9.83 15.29
N GLN A 168 4.30 -9.97 14.05
CA GLN A 168 4.78 -8.86 13.22
C GLN A 168 4.13 -8.91 11.84
N ILE A 169 3.91 -7.73 11.26
CA ILE A 169 3.53 -7.62 9.85
C ILE A 169 4.78 -7.80 8.98
N TRP A 170 4.64 -8.53 7.88
CA TRP A 170 5.74 -8.77 6.96
C TRP A 170 5.27 -9.05 5.53
N GLY A 171 6.13 -8.77 4.53
CA GLY A 171 5.82 -9.04 3.12
C GLY A 171 4.75 -8.11 2.56
N GLY A 172 3.99 -8.61 1.59
CA GLY A 172 2.90 -7.92 0.93
C GLY A 172 3.33 -6.73 0.05
N ARG A 173 2.34 -5.94 -0.40
CA ARG A 173 2.55 -4.78 -1.30
C ARG A 173 3.01 -3.56 -0.50
N GLY A 174 4.33 -3.40 -0.36
CA GLY A 174 4.96 -2.31 0.39
C GLY A 174 4.48 -0.91 0.02
N PRO A 175 4.42 -0.53 -1.27
CA PRO A 175 3.91 0.79 -1.69
C PRO A 175 2.47 1.06 -1.22
N VAL A 176 1.56 0.09 -1.37
CA VAL A 176 0.18 0.21 -0.88
C VAL A 176 0.14 0.40 0.64
N ARG A 177 0.93 -0.39 1.37
CA ARG A 177 1.02 -0.29 2.83
C ARG A 177 1.55 1.07 3.29
N ALA A 178 2.53 1.65 2.59
CA ALA A 178 3.09 2.96 2.94
C ALA A 178 2.04 4.08 2.79
N VAL A 179 1.30 4.11 1.70
CA VAL A 179 0.25 5.10 1.47
C VAL A 179 -0.93 4.89 2.41
N LEU A 180 -1.31 3.63 2.65
CA LEU A 180 -2.35 3.27 3.63
C LEU A 180 -1.98 3.73 5.05
N TYR A 181 -0.70 3.64 5.44
CA TYR A 181 -0.21 4.16 6.72
C TYR A 181 -0.49 5.66 6.87
N MET A 182 -0.13 6.45 5.86
CA MET A 182 -0.35 7.91 5.86
C MET A 182 -1.84 8.27 5.90
N ALA A 183 -2.66 7.58 5.12
CA ALA A 183 -4.12 7.77 5.13
C ALA A 183 -4.73 7.38 6.48
N THR A 184 -4.20 6.32 7.13
CA THR A 184 -4.67 5.91 8.46
C THR A 184 -4.36 6.95 9.53
N LEU A 185 -3.22 7.64 9.47
CA LEU A 185 -2.92 8.77 10.35
C LEU A 185 -3.98 9.89 10.25
N SER A 186 -4.44 10.18 9.04
CA SER A 186 -5.56 11.10 8.81
C SER A 186 -6.89 10.52 9.31
N ALA A 187 -7.19 9.26 8.97
CA ALA A 187 -8.44 8.61 9.35
C ALA A 187 -8.62 8.47 10.87
N VAL A 188 -7.57 8.23 11.63
CA VAL A 188 -7.63 8.23 13.11
C VAL A 188 -8.09 9.58 13.67
N ARG A 189 -7.85 10.68 12.95
CA ARG A 189 -8.27 12.03 13.37
C ARG A 189 -9.68 12.39 12.86
N THR A 190 -10.05 11.92 11.69
CA THR A 190 -11.24 12.41 10.96
C THR A 190 -12.38 11.39 10.84
N ASN A 191 -12.07 10.08 10.85
CA ASN A 191 -13.06 9.02 10.70
C ASN A 191 -13.49 8.45 12.06
N PRO A 192 -14.76 8.60 12.48
CA PRO A 192 -15.21 8.18 13.81
C PRO A 192 -14.98 6.69 14.10
N ALA A 193 -15.23 5.81 13.12
CA ALA A 193 -15.09 4.36 13.31
C ALA A 193 -13.62 3.92 13.46
N VAL A 194 -12.71 4.55 12.72
CA VAL A 194 -11.26 4.28 12.84
C VAL A 194 -10.71 4.89 14.12
N ARG A 195 -11.15 6.11 14.47
CA ARG A 195 -10.76 6.80 15.71
C ARG A 195 -11.15 5.99 16.95
N SER A 196 -12.41 5.58 17.08
CA SER A 196 -12.88 4.83 18.24
C SER A 196 -12.17 3.48 18.38
N PHE A 197 -11.92 2.80 17.24
CA PHE A 197 -11.14 1.57 17.23
C PHE A 197 -9.70 1.78 17.70
N TYR A 198 -9.01 2.80 17.19
CA TYR A 198 -7.66 3.16 17.60
C TYR A 198 -7.60 3.50 19.09
N GLN A 199 -8.50 4.37 19.57
CA GLN A 199 -8.54 4.80 20.97
C GLN A 199 -8.80 3.61 21.92
N ARG A 200 -9.69 2.69 21.55
CA ARG A 200 -9.91 1.46 22.32
C ARG A 200 -8.64 0.64 22.49
N LEU A 201 -7.80 0.53 21.44
CA LEU A 201 -6.54 -0.19 21.51
C LEU A 201 -5.51 0.52 22.40
N ILE A 202 -5.45 1.85 22.33
CA ILE A 202 -4.58 2.66 23.20
C ILE A 202 -5.00 2.50 24.67
N ASN A 203 -6.29 2.62 24.95
CA ASN A 203 -6.84 2.44 26.30
C ASN A 203 -6.60 1.01 26.85
N ALA A 204 -6.52 0.02 25.97
CA ALA A 204 -6.15 -1.36 26.30
C ALA A 204 -4.61 -1.56 26.45
N GLY A 205 -3.82 -0.48 26.50
CA GLY A 205 -2.36 -0.53 26.70
C GLY A 205 -1.54 -0.95 25.49
N LYS A 206 -2.11 -0.93 24.27
CA LYS A 206 -1.33 -1.23 23.07
C LYS A 206 -0.44 -0.06 22.68
N LEU A 207 0.78 -0.35 22.21
CA LEU A 207 1.70 0.67 21.71
C LEU A 207 1.07 1.40 20.50
N HIS A 208 1.30 2.71 20.37
CA HIS A 208 0.76 3.56 19.30
C HIS A 208 0.97 2.97 17.91
N LYS A 209 2.17 2.47 17.60
CA LYS A 209 2.46 1.86 16.31
C LYS A 209 1.67 0.56 16.06
N VAL A 210 1.44 -0.23 17.09
CA VAL A 210 0.64 -1.47 17.00
C VAL A 210 -0.84 -1.11 16.78
N ALA A 211 -1.37 -0.15 17.53
CA ALA A 211 -2.74 0.34 17.37
C ALA A 211 -2.96 0.94 15.98
N LEU A 212 -1.97 1.68 15.45
CA LEU A 212 -2.03 2.25 14.10
C LEU A 212 -2.04 1.17 13.02
N VAL A 213 -1.18 0.15 13.11
CA VAL A 213 -1.18 -0.98 12.15
C VAL A 213 -2.49 -1.76 12.19
N ALA A 214 -3.06 -1.98 13.38
CA ALA A 214 -4.39 -2.57 13.50
C ALA A 214 -5.48 -1.68 12.87
N SER A 215 -5.35 -0.36 12.99
CA SER A 215 -6.25 0.61 12.35
C SER A 215 -6.10 0.63 10.82
N MET A 216 -4.88 0.41 10.29
CA MET A 216 -4.68 0.20 8.85
C MET A 216 -5.43 -1.03 8.34
N HIS A 217 -5.35 -2.15 9.07
CA HIS A 217 -6.12 -3.35 8.75
C HIS A 217 -7.63 -3.08 8.76
N LYS A 218 -8.12 -2.37 9.79
CA LYS A 218 -9.53 -1.99 9.90
C LYS A 218 -9.96 -1.11 8.72
N LEU A 219 -9.18 -0.06 8.39
CA LEU A 219 -9.49 0.84 7.27
C LEU A 219 -9.49 0.07 5.95
N LEU A 220 -8.48 -0.76 5.68
CA LEU A 220 -8.42 -1.58 4.47
C LEU A 220 -9.63 -2.52 4.33
N THR A 221 -10.03 -3.17 5.41
CA THR A 221 -11.21 -4.06 5.42
C THR A 221 -12.49 -3.30 5.10
N ILE A 222 -12.64 -2.09 5.64
CA ILE A 222 -13.76 -1.20 5.32
C ILE A 222 -13.76 -0.85 3.84
N LEU A 223 -12.64 -0.36 3.31
CA LEU A 223 -12.52 0.02 1.90
C LEU A 223 -12.77 -1.16 0.96
N ASN A 224 -12.28 -2.35 1.32
CA ASN A 224 -12.53 -3.57 0.58
C ASN A 224 -14.03 -3.92 0.52
N ALA A 225 -14.75 -3.80 1.63
CA ALA A 225 -16.20 -4.03 1.68
C ALA A 225 -16.96 -2.97 0.88
N MET A 226 -16.60 -1.70 1.02
CA MET A 226 -17.22 -0.60 0.28
C MET A 226 -17.07 -0.79 -1.24
N THR A 227 -15.89 -1.18 -1.71
CA THR A 227 -15.65 -1.45 -3.14
C THR A 227 -16.43 -2.67 -3.62
N ARG A 228 -16.49 -3.75 -2.83
CA ARG A 228 -17.25 -4.94 -3.17
C ARG A 228 -18.75 -4.67 -3.31
N ASP A 229 -19.28 -3.87 -2.39
CA ASP A 229 -20.73 -3.60 -2.29
C ASP A 229 -21.17 -2.39 -3.10
N GLY A 230 -20.21 -1.63 -3.70
CA GLY A 230 -20.48 -0.38 -4.43
C GLY A 230 -21.11 0.71 -3.58
N ARG A 231 -20.88 0.69 -2.25
CA ARG A 231 -21.58 1.57 -1.30
C ARG A 231 -20.65 2.63 -0.73
N HIS A 232 -21.16 3.86 -0.70
CA HIS A 232 -20.50 4.96 -0.01
C HIS A 232 -20.38 4.69 1.48
N TRP A 233 -19.36 5.29 2.11
CA TRP A 233 -19.16 5.24 3.53
C TRP A 233 -20.40 5.75 4.29
N GLN A 234 -20.93 4.89 5.13
CA GLN A 234 -21.96 5.27 6.11
C GLN A 234 -21.34 5.16 7.51
N PRO A 235 -21.36 6.23 8.32
CA PRO A 235 -21.03 6.09 9.73
C PRO A 235 -21.95 5.00 10.30
N ALA A 236 -21.39 3.97 10.92
CA ALA A 236 -22.22 3.03 11.68
C ALA A 236 -23.02 3.89 12.67
N GLU A 237 -24.33 3.82 12.60
CA GLU A 237 -25.19 4.34 13.66
C GLU A 237 -24.74 3.63 14.93
N ILE A 238 -24.15 4.38 15.84
CA ILE A 238 -23.87 3.89 17.18
C ILE A 238 -25.26 3.79 17.82
N THR A 239 -25.85 2.62 17.68
CA THR A 239 -27.03 2.29 18.51
C THR A 239 -26.55 2.35 19.96
N PRO A 240 -27.18 3.17 20.81
CA PRO A 240 -26.77 3.38 22.19
C PRO A 240 -26.79 2.12 23.03
#